data_10699dd9b861464031c83817bfbaa0c8
#
_entry.id   10699dd9b861464031c83817bfbaa0c8
#
_cell.length_a   1.000
_cell.length_b   1.000
_cell.length_c   1.000
_cell.angle_alpha   90.00
_cell.angle_beta   90.00
_cell.angle_gamma   90.00
#
_symmetry.space_group_name_H-M   'P 1'
#
loop_
_entity.id
_entity.type
_entity.pdbx_description
1 polymer ?
#
loop_
_entity_poly.entity_id
_entity_poly.type
_entity_poly.pdbx_seq_one_letter_code
_entity_poly.pdbx_strand_id
1 'polypeptide(L)'
;LGDVYKRQPEYATHNAHMYYIKVKDLRVRTKLLAYLKERGILSVFHYVPLHSATAGKKFGRFHGEDVYTTKESERLCRLPMYYSLSLEEAAEVVKALKEFPEYETIEDR
;
A
#
# COMPACT_ATOMS: atom_id res chain seq x y z
N LEU A 1 -12.96 -10.94 -4.41
CA LEU A 1 -11.99 -9.90 -4.83
C LEU A 1 -12.34 -9.44 -6.24
N GLY A 2 -13.53 -8.84 -6.36
CA GLY A 2 -13.91 -8.20 -7.59
C GLY A 2 -13.07 -6.93 -7.77
N ASP A 3 -12.39 -6.84 -8.89
CA ASP A 3 -11.93 -5.60 -9.52
C ASP A 3 -10.92 -4.73 -8.74
N VAL A 4 -9.94 -5.34 -8.13
CA VAL A 4 -8.83 -4.64 -7.47
C VAL A 4 -7.84 -4.05 -8.49
N TYR A 5 -8.04 -4.30 -9.76
CA TYR A 5 -7.30 -3.61 -10.80
C TYR A 5 -7.86 -2.21 -10.97
N LYS A 6 -7.17 -1.23 -10.44
CA LYS A 6 -7.40 0.15 -10.87
C LYS A 6 -7.33 0.15 -12.38
N ARG A 7 -8.46 0.41 -13.02
CA ARG A 7 -8.50 0.52 -14.46
C ARG A 7 -7.57 1.64 -14.86
N GLN A 8 -6.56 1.30 -15.63
CA GLN A 8 -5.73 2.31 -16.26
C GLN A 8 -6.60 3.13 -17.23
N PRO A 9 -6.30 4.41 -17.43
CA PRO A 9 -6.89 5.16 -18.52
C PRO A 9 -6.65 4.43 -19.86
N GLU A 10 -7.55 4.58 -20.83
CA GLU A 10 -7.46 3.89 -22.12
C GLU A 10 -6.12 4.12 -22.85
N TYR A 11 -5.46 5.24 -22.60
CA TYR A 11 -4.17 5.58 -23.18
C TYR A 11 -2.97 4.97 -22.46
N ALA A 12 -3.17 4.23 -21.37
CA ALA A 12 -2.09 3.67 -20.57
C ALA A 12 -2.23 2.15 -20.39
N THR A 13 -1.12 1.44 -20.51
CA THR A 13 -1.05 0.01 -20.27
C THR A 13 -0.54 -0.27 -18.87
N HIS A 14 -1.26 -1.09 -18.11
CA HIS A 14 -0.86 -1.51 -16.78
C HIS A 14 0.32 -2.48 -16.86
N ASN A 15 1.42 -2.18 -16.18
CA ASN A 15 2.62 -3.05 -16.16
C ASN A 15 2.62 -4.08 -15.02
N ALA A 16 1.59 -4.06 -14.17
CA ALA A 16 1.41 -5.02 -13.07
C ALA A 16 2.66 -5.23 -12.19
N HIS A 17 3.43 -4.17 -11.92
CA HIS A 17 4.70 -4.28 -11.18
C HIS A 17 4.52 -4.29 -9.66
N MET A 18 3.36 -3.92 -9.13
CA MET A 18 3.02 -4.00 -7.72
C MET A 18 1.52 -4.13 -7.50
N TYR A 19 1.19 -4.75 -6.39
CA TYR A 19 -0.17 -4.80 -5.87
C TYR A 19 -0.23 -4.04 -4.54
N TYR A 20 -1.18 -3.14 -4.38
CA TYR A 20 -1.32 -2.35 -3.18
C TYR A 20 -2.77 -2.14 -2.77
N ILE A 21 -2.93 -1.90 -1.49
CA ILE A 21 -4.19 -1.50 -0.88
C ILE A 21 -4.02 -0.16 -0.17
N LYS A 22 -5.11 0.54 0.07
CA LYS A 22 -5.12 1.73 0.91
C LYS A 22 -5.92 1.43 2.19
N VAL A 23 -5.42 1.94 3.30
CA VAL A 23 -6.10 1.88 4.59
C VAL A 23 -6.51 3.28 5.03
N LYS A 24 -7.24 3.37 6.12
CA LYS A 24 -7.80 4.64 6.60
C LYS A 24 -6.73 5.71 6.87
N ASP A 25 -5.67 5.36 7.59
CA ASP A 25 -4.64 6.28 8.06
C ASP A 25 -3.32 5.56 8.39
N LEU A 26 -2.30 6.34 8.77
CA LEU A 26 -0.98 5.85 9.18
C LEU A 26 -1.04 4.87 10.36
N ARG A 27 -1.92 5.10 11.32
CA ARG A 27 -2.07 4.23 12.49
C ARG A 27 -2.55 2.84 12.08
N VAL A 28 -3.58 2.77 11.24
CA VAL A 28 -4.09 1.50 10.71
C VAL A 28 -3.04 0.81 9.86
N ARG A 29 -2.33 1.54 9.00
CA ARG A 29 -1.22 0.98 8.20
C ARG A 29 -0.15 0.36 9.08
N THR A 30 0.29 1.06 10.12
CA THR A 30 1.32 0.57 11.05
C THR A 30 0.87 -0.72 11.73
N LYS A 31 -0.37 -0.78 12.21
CA LYS A 31 -0.95 -1.99 12.79
C LYS A 31 -1.04 -3.13 11.78
N LEU A 32 -1.49 -2.85 10.56
CA LEU A 32 -1.61 -3.86 9.52
C LEU A 32 -0.26 -4.47 9.14
N LEU A 33 0.78 -3.63 8.97
CA LEU A 33 2.12 -4.13 8.67
C LEU A 33 2.68 -5.02 9.78
N ALA A 34 2.49 -4.65 11.05
CA ALA A 34 2.89 -5.48 12.19
C ALA A 34 2.11 -6.80 12.22
N TYR A 35 0.79 -6.75 12.06
CA TYR A 35 -0.10 -7.90 12.03
C TYR A 35 0.26 -8.92 10.92
N LEU A 36 0.54 -8.44 9.71
CA LEU A 36 0.95 -9.29 8.59
C LEU A 36 2.34 -9.89 8.84
N LYS A 37 3.28 -9.11 9.37
CA LYS A 37 4.63 -9.58 9.72
C LYS A 37 4.60 -10.71 10.74
N GLU A 38 3.77 -10.65 11.77
CA GLU A 38 3.58 -11.71 12.77
C GLU A 38 3.08 -13.02 12.15
N ARG A 39 2.45 -12.95 10.97
CA ARG A 39 1.97 -14.09 10.17
C ARG A 39 2.93 -14.52 9.07
N GLY A 40 4.14 -13.99 9.07
CA GLY A 40 5.14 -14.31 8.05
C GLY A 40 4.89 -13.65 6.69
N ILE A 41 3.96 -12.69 6.61
CA ILE A 41 3.63 -11.97 5.38
C ILE A 41 4.37 -10.65 5.36
N LEU A 42 5.35 -10.50 4.46
CA LEU A 42 6.12 -9.28 4.30
C LEU A 42 5.37 -8.28 3.42
N SER A 43 4.78 -7.30 4.06
CA SER A 43 4.15 -6.14 3.40
C SER A 43 4.88 -4.87 3.78
N VAL A 44 4.92 -3.90 2.88
CA VAL A 44 5.68 -2.66 3.08
C VAL A 44 4.88 -1.45 2.63
N PHE A 45 5.21 -0.29 3.19
CA PHE A 45 4.69 0.97 2.69
C PHE A 45 5.43 1.41 1.42
N HIS A 46 4.88 2.38 0.70
CA HIS A 46 5.47 2.85 -0.56
C HIS A 46 6.12 4.21 -0.38
N TYR A 47 7.23 4.18 0.35
CA TYR A 47 8.18 5.26 0.62
C TYR A 47 7.64 6.45 1.44
N VAL A 48 8.60 7.14 2.07
CA VAL A 48 8.40 8.45 2.67
C VAL A 48 8.39 9.49 1.55
N PRO A 49 7.48 10.46 1.54
CA PRO A 49 7.50 11.54 0.56
C PRO A 49 8.85 12.28 0.55
N LEU A 50 9.34 12.62 -0.64
CA LEU A 50 10.65 13.28 -0.78
C LEU A 50 10.77 14.54 0.08
N HIS A 51 9.74 15.37 0.12
CA HIS A 51 9.73 16.61 0.89
C HIS A 51 9.72 16.40 2.41
N SER A 52 9.36 15.19 2.88
CA SER A 52 9.41 14.81 4.30
C SER A 52 10.68 14.07 4.69
N ALA A 53 11.40 13.53 3.70
CA ALA A 53 12.66 12.82 3.92
C ALA A 53 13.78 13.78 4.33
N THR A 54 14.76 13.26 5.08
CA THR A 54 15.90 14.06 5.58
C THR A 54 16.62 14.82 4.46
N ALA A 55 16.94 14.14 3.37
CA ALA A 55 17.59 14.75 2.22
C ALA A 55 16.66 15.75 1.50
N GLY A 56 15.39 15.41 1.36
CA GLY A 56 14.41 16.30 0.74
C GLY A 56 14.24 17.62 1.50
N LYS A 57 14.20 17.57 2.82
CA LYS A 57 14.16 18.78 3.67
C LYS A 57 15.44 19.63 3.58
N LYS A 58 16.59 18.97 3.37
CA LYS A 58 17.88 19.64 3.31
C LYS A 58 18.14 20.29 1.94
N PHE A 59 17.79 19.63 0.86
CA PHE A 59 18.17 20.01 -0.49
C PHE A 59 17.01 20.47 -1.39
N GLY A 60 15.78 20.36 -0.92
CA GLY A 60 14.61 20.72 -1.69
C GLY A 60 13.56 21.46 -0.87
N ARG A 61 12.49 21.82 -1.54
CA ARG A 61 11.29 22.37 -0.91
C ARG A 61 10.05 21.87 -1.62
N PHE A 62 8.96 21.72 -0.90
CA PHE A 62 7.66 21.44 -1.47
C PHE A 62 7.09 22.74 -2.08
N HIS A 63 6.47 22.64 -3.25
CA HIS A 63 5.80 23.75 -3.88
C HIS A 63 4.28 23.67 -3.66
N GLY A 64 3.70 24.73 -3.14
CA GLY A 64 2.27 24.79 -2.81
C GLY A 64 1.90 24.04 -1.53
N GLU A 65 0.67 23.58 -1.46
CA GLU A 65 0.13 22.83 -0.30
C GLU A 65 0.20 21.33 -0.54
N ASP A 66 0.60 20.58 0.50
CA ASP A 66 0.60 19.12 0.47
C ASP A 66 -0.79 18.57 0.81
N VAL A 67 -1.65 18.51 -0.19
CA VAL A 67 -3.03 18.01 -0.04
C VAL A 67 -3.12 16.49 -0.15
N TYR A 68 -2.26 15.87 -0.96
CA TYR A 68 -2.37 14.44 -1.32
C TYR A 68 -1.17 13.61 -0.93
N THR A 69 0.05 14.10 -1.18
CA THR A 69 1.25 13.27 -1.15
C THR A 69 1.48 12.59 0.20
N THR A 70 1.51 13.34 1.30
CA THR A 70 1.69 12.78 2.63
C THR A 70 0.53 11.86 3.00
N LYS A 71 -0.70 12.34 2.86
CA LYS A 71 -1.91 11.58 3.20
C LYS A 71 -1.97 10.24 2.47
N GLU A 72 -1.74 10.21 1.16
CA GLU A 72 -1.82 8.98 0.37
C GLU A 72 -0.64 8.04 0.63
N SER A 73 0.57 8.57 0.84
CA SER A 73 1.73 7.76 1.20
C SER A 73 1.59 7.08 2.56
N GLU A 74 0.94 7.73 3.52
CA GLU A 74 0.67 7.18 4.85
C GLU A 74 -0.37 6.05 4.85
N ARG A 75 -1.22 6.02 3.84
CA ARG A 75 -2.32 5.05 3.71
C ARG A 75 -1.96 3.83 2.87
N LEU A 76 -0.96 3.93 2.03
CA LEU A 76 -0.64 2.91 1.05
C LEU A 76 0.19 1.78 1.65
N CYS A 77 -0.25 0.53 1.42
CA CYS A 77 0.43 -0.69 1.81
C CYS A 77 0.57 -1.61 0.59
N ARG A 78 1.80 -1.99 0.25
CA ARG A 78 2.07 -2.97 -0.79
C ARG A 78 2.01 -4.38 -0.23
N LEU A 79 1.31 -5.25 -0.92
CA LEU A 79 1.23 -6.67 -0.61
C LEU A 79 2.31 -7.45 -1.34
N PRO A 80 2.63 -8.68 -0.90
CA PRO A 80 3.57 -9.53 -1.60
C PRO A 80 3.17 -9.73 -3.07
N MET A 81 4.10 -9.51 -3.96
CA MET A 81 3.95 -9.75 -5.38
C MET A 81 5.31 -10.05 -6.00
N TYR A 82 5.50 -11.26 -6.47
CA TYR A 82 6.73 -11.75 -7.10
C TYR A 82 6.41 -12.90 -8.06
N TYR A 83 7.31 -13.17 -8.98
CA TYR A 83 7.07 -14.08 -10.10
C TYR A 83 6.60 -15.49 -9.68
N SER A 84 7.16 -16.04 -8.62
CA SER A 84 6.82 -17.40 -8.13
C SER A 84 5.72 -17.44 -7.09
N LEU A 85 5.01 -16.32 -6.82
CA LEU A 85 3.88 -16.29 -5.88
C LEU A 85 2.78 -17.23 -6.37
N SER A 86 2.50 -18.28 -5.58
CA SER A 86 1.44 -19.22 -5.89
C SER A 86 0.05 -18.66 -5.58
N LEU A 87 -0.98 -19.28 -6.13
CA LEU A 87 -2.36 -18.93 -5.80
C LEU A 87 -2.71 -19.25 -4.35
N GLU A 88 -2.12 -20.31 -3.80
CA GLU A 88 -2.27 -20.69 -2.40
C GLU A 88 -1.68 -19.63 -1.47
N GLU A 89 -0.46 -19.19 -1.74
CA GLU A 89 0.19 -18.10 -0.97
C GLU A 89 -0.58 -16.79 -1.09
N ALA A 90 -1.07 -16.45 -2.27
CA ALA A 90 -1.93 -15.28 -2.46
C ALA A 90 -3.24 -15.41 -1.66
N ALA A 91 -3.85 -16.59 -1.62
CA ALA A 91 -5.06 -16.85 -0.83
C ALA A 91 -4.81 -16.71 0.68
N GLU A 92 -3.63 -17.11 1.17
CA GLU A 92 -3.24 -16.91 2.58
C GLU A 92 -3.11 -15.42 2.92
N VAL A 93 -2.53 -14.62 2.03
CA VAL A 93 -2.46 -13.16 2.20
C VAL A 93 -3.87 -12.56 2.28
N VAL A 94 -4.75 -12.96 1.38
CA VAL A 94 -6.16 -12.50 1.37
C VAL A 94 -6.89 -12.90 2.64
N LYS A 95 -6.69 -14.13 3.11
CA LYS A 95 -7.28 -14.62 4.36
C LYS A 95 -6.80 -13.77 5.54
N ALA A 96 -5.49 -13.54 5.65
CA ALA A 96 -4.93 -12.72 6.72
C ALA A 96 -5.51 -11.28 6.70
N LEU A 97 -5.67 -10.70 5.52
CA LEU A 97 -6.31 -9.37 5.39
C LEU A 97 -7.75 -9.38 5.90
N LYS A 98 -8.56 -10.37 5.52
CA LYS A 98 -9.95 -10.49 5.95
C LYS A 98 -10.12 -10.71 7.45
N GLU A 99 -9.15 -11.35 8.08
CA GLU A 99 -9.10 -11.58 9.53
C GLU A 99 -8.50 -10.40 10.31
N PHE A 100 -8.00 -9.37 9.62
CA PHE A 100 -7.48 -8.18 10.29
C PHE A 100 -8.60 -7.42 11.01
N PRO A 101 -8.44 -7.06 12.31
CA PRO A 101 -9.52 -6.47 13.11
C PRO A 101 -10.12 -5.18 12.55
N GLU A 102 -9.35 -4.43 11.77
CA GLU A 102 -9.79 -3.19 11.14
C GLU A 102 -9.94 -3.36 9.61
N TYR A 103 -10.26 -4.56 9.13
CA TYR A 103 -10.43 -4.88 7.70
C TYR A 103 -11.39 -3.93 6.97
N GLU A 104 -12.48 -3.54 7.63
CA GLU A 104 -13.49 -2.61 7.09
C GLU A 104 -12.92 -1.23 6.72
N THR A 105 -11.74 -0.89 7.24
CA THR A 105 -11.04 0.36 6.91
C THR A 105 -10.14 0.25 5.68
N ILE A 106 -10.00 -0.95 5.12
CA ILE A 106 -9.25 -1.18 3.89
C ILE A 106 -10.10 -0.71 2.72
N GLU A 107 -9.60 0.27 2.01
CA GLU A 107 -10.26 0.76 0.82
C GLU A 107 -9.83 -0.07 -0.39
N ASP A 108 -10.81 -0.72 -0.98
CA ASP A 108 -10.69 -1.41 -2.25
C ASP A 108 -11.07 -0.41 -3.37
N ARG A 109 -10.07 0.21 -3.99
CA ARG A 109 -10.26 1.18 -5.05
C ARG A 109 -9.41 0.85 -6.26
#